data_5ce3ae7abe1128f1aeeae492abe8599c
#
_entry.id   5ce3ae7abe1128f1aeeae492abe8599c
#
_cell.length_a   1.000
_cell.length_b   1.000
_cell.length_c   1.000
_cell.angle_alpha   90.00
_cell.angle_beta   90.00
_cell.angle_gamma   90.00
#
_symmetry.space_group_name_H-M   'P 1'
#
loop_
_entity.id
_entity.type
_entity.pdbx_description
1 polymer ?
#
loop_
_entity_poly.entity_id
_entity_poly.type
_entity_poly.pdbx_seq_one_letter_code
_entity_poly.pdbx_strand_id
1 'polypeptide(L)'
;MGQQQILLVIIVTIIVSIATVAALNTFLSFSETINVDAMRDDISKIALAAQGYYYKPDMLSGGSNSFEDFSFQNLSLTGFEQPDDDGRTIASENGTYSVIQSDSDELVIEAIPSGANDQVYTAVIQPDNFEVQEGEMGQRVEDE
;
A
#
# COMPACT_ATOMS: atom_id res chain seq x y z
N MET A 1 1.13 41.00 -42.56
CA MET A 1 0.84 41.11 -41.12
C MET A 1 0.05 39.89 -40.63
N GLY A 2 -1.00 39.44 -41.27
CA GLY A 2 -1.80 38.29 -40.82
C GLY A 2 -1.08 36.95 -40.80
N GLN A 3 -0.15 36.68 -41.69
CA GLN A 3 0.60 35.40 -41.76
C GLN A 3 1.53 35.19 -40.57
N GLN A 4 2.20 36.23 -40.07
CA GLN A 4 3.09 36.15 -38.92
C GLN A 4 2.30 35.87 -37.63
N GLN A 5 1.11 36.47 -37.48
CA GLN A 5 0.24 36.26 -36.34
C GLN A 5 -0.31 34.83 -36.31
N ILE A 6 -0.73 34.29 -37.46
CA ILE A 6 -1.21 32.92 -37.58
C ILE A 6 -0.10 31.93 -37.24
N LEU A 7 1.10 32.15 -37.76
CA LEU A 7 2.26 31.29 -37.49
C LEU A 7 2.61 31.28 -36.00
N LEU A 8 2.58 32.44 -35.36
CA LEU A 8 2.82 32.56 -33.91
C LEU A 8 1.78 31.81 -33.09
N VAL A 9 0.48 31.94 -33.46
CA VAL A 9 -0.61 31.23 -32.78
C VAL A 9 -0.45 29.69 -32.91
N ILE A 10 -0.08 29.20 -34.12
CA ILE A 10 0.15 27.77 -34.33
C ILE A 10 1.30 27.27 -33.48
N ILE A 11 2.42 27.98 -33.43
CA ILE A 11 3.59 27.57 -32.62
C ILE A 11 3.23 27.55 -31.13
N VAL A 12 2.56 28.59 -30.64
CA VAL A 12 2.13 28.65 -29.22
C VAL A 12 1.17 27.50 -28.89
N THR A 13 0.23 27.20 -29.77
CA THR A 13 -0.72 26.11 -29.58
C THR A 13 0.00 24.76 -29.48
N ILE A 14 0.99 24.51 -30.34
CA ILE A 14 1.78 23.28 -30.29
C ILE A 14 2.57 23.18 -28.99
N ILE A 15 3.24 24.25 -28.57
CA ILE A 15 4.03 24.27 -27.32
C ILE A 15 3.14 24.05 -26.13
N VAL A 16 1.98 24.71 -26.06
CA VAL A 16 1.03 24.53 -24.94
C VAL A 16 0.48 23.11 -24.91
N SER A 17 0.18 22.51 -26.07
CA SER A 17 -0.30 21.14 -26.15
C SER A 17 0.72 20.15 -25.60
N ILE A 18 2.00 20.27 -25.99
CA ILE A 18 3.07 19.41 -25.50
C ILE A 18 3.29 19.62 -23.99
N ALA A 19 3.30 20.85 -23.53
CA ALA A 19 3.46 21.19 -22.12
C ALA A 19 2.32 20.62 -21.28
N THR A 20 1.08 20.64 -21.78
CA THR A 20 -0.09 20.09 -21.09
C THR A 20 0.02 18.57 -20.94
N VAL A 21 0.42 17.86 -22.00
CA VAL A 21 0.61 16.39 -21.94
C VAL A 21 1.72 16.04 -20.96
N ALA A 22 2.84 16.75 -21.00
CA ALA A 22 3.95 16.52 -20.07
C ALA A 22 3.54 16.78 -18.63
N ALA A 23 2.77 17.84 -18.36
CA ALA A 23 2.25 18.15 -17.04
C ALA A 23 1.31 17.08 -16.50
N LEU A 24 0.40 16.55 -17.34
CA LEU A 24 -0.50 15.45 -16.97
C LEU A 24 0.26 14.17 -16.62
N ASN A 25 1.24 13.79 -17.43
CA ASN A 25 2.06 12.60 -17.16
C ASN A 25 2.84 12.75 -15.85
N THR A 26 3.42 13.91 -15.59
CA THR A 26 4.12 14.19 -14.32
C THR A 26 3.17 14.13 -13.14
N PHE A 27 1.97 14.68 -13.28
CA PHE A 27 0.96 14.66 -12.23
C PHE A 27 0.50 13.23 -11.88
N LEU A 28 0.27 12.38 -12.89
CA LEU A 28 -0.12 10.98 -12.67
C LEU A 28 0.99 10.22 -11.95
N SER A 29 2.23 10.33 -12.40
CA SER A 29 3.37 9.67 -11.74
C SER A 29 3.57 10.15 -10.29
N PHE A 30 3.34 11.42 -10.04
CA PHE A 30 3.42 11.98 -8.69
C PHE A 30 2.30 11.47 -7.79
N SER A 31 1.08 11.34 -8.32
CA SER A 31 -0.07 10.78 -7.61
C SER A 31 0.17 9.31 -7.21
N GLU A 32 0.72 8.50 -8.11
CA GLU A 32 1.09 7.11 -7.81
C GLU A 32 2.13 7.03 -6.69
N THR A 33 3.17 7.85 -6.73
CA THR A 33 4.20 7.90 -5.70
C THR A 33 3.63 8.26 -4.33
N ILE A 34 2.74 9.25 -4.26
CA ILE A 34 2.08 9.66 -3.00
C ILE A 34 1.25 8.51 -2.44
N ASN A 35 0.50 7.79 -3.27
CA ASN A 35 -0.32 6.67 -2.83
C ASN A 35 0.53 5.51 -2.28
N VAL A 36 1.66 5.22 -2.92
CA VAL A 36 2.61 4.20 -2.45
C VAL A 36 3.24 4.62 -1.11
N ASP A 37 3.65 5.86 -0.96
CA ASP A 37 4.23 6.36 0.29
C ASP A 37 3.21 6.36 1.43
N ALA A 38 1.97 6.75 1.16
CA ALA A 38 0.87 6.69 2.13
C ALA A 38 0.52 5.24 2.52
N MET A 39 0.54 4.32 1.56
CA MET A 39 0.36 2.90 1.82
C MET A 39 1.48 2.33 2.71
N ARG A 40 2.75 2.71 2.47
CA ARG A 40 3.88 2.30 3.31
C ARG A 40 3.75 2.80 4.75
N ASP A 41 3.22 4.00 4.93
CA ASP A 41 2.90 4.54 6.25
C ASP A 41 1.82 3.72 6.96
N ASP A 42 0.78 3.32 6.23
CA ASP A 42 -0.26 2.43 6.74
C ASP A 42 0.30 1.03 7.10
N ILE A 43 1.19 0.46 6.27
CA ILE A 43 1.89 -0.79 6.59
C ILE A 43 2.69 -0.65 7.90
N SER A 44 3.35 0.48 8.12
CA SER A 44 4.09 0.74 9.36
C SER A 44 3.16 0.76 10.58
N LYS A 45 1.97 1.34 10.46
CA LYS A 45 0.94 1.32 11.53
C LYS A 45 0.46 -0.10 11.81
N ILE A 46 0.19 -0.88 10.74
CA ILE A 46 -0.22 -2.29 10.86
C ILE A 46 0.90 -3.10 11.52
N ALA A 47 2.15 -2.92 11.11
CA ALA A 47 3.29 -3.62 11.67
C ALA A 47 3.45 -3.36 13.17
N LEU A 48 3.39 -2.11 13.59
CA LEU A 48 3.46 -1.75 15.01
C LEU A 48 2.30 -2.33 15.82
N ALA A 49 1.09 -2.30 15.27
CA ALA A 49 -0.08 -2.88 15.91
C ALA A 49 0.01 -4.41 16.00
N ALA A 50 0.53 -5.08 14.95
CA ALA A 50 0.77 -6.51 14.93
C ALA A 50 1.84 -6.95 15.94
N GLN A 51 2.93 -6.19 16.06
CA GLN A 51 3.95 -6.41 17.08
C GLN A 51 3.36 -6.24 18.49
N GLY A 52 2.51 -5.24 18.69
CA GLY A 52 1.75 -5.07 19.93
C GLY A 52 0.83 -6.26 20.25
N TYR A 53 0.17 -6.79 19.22
CA TYR A 53 -0.64 -8.02 19.34
C TYR A 53 0.22 -9.22 19.74
N TYR A 54 1.39 -9.39 19.14
CA TYR A 54 2.33 -10.49 19.45
C TYR A 54 2.68 -10.55 20.94
N TYR A 55 3.05 -9.43 21.53
CA TYR A 55 3.43 -9.37 22.94
C TYR A 55 2.25 -9.33 23.93
N LYS A 56 1.03 -9.15 23.43
CA LYS A 56 -0.16 -9.05 24.25
C LYS A 56 -0.60 -10.46 24.69
N PRO A 57 -0.92 -10.66 25.99
CA PRO A 57 -1.43 -11.95 26.47
C PRO A 57 -2.74 -12.36 25.80
N ASP A 58 -2.94 -13.66 25.63
CA ASP A 58 -4.17 -14.25 25.08
C ASP A 58 -5.44 -13.82 25.84
N MET A 59 -5.36 -13.69 27.16
CA MET A 59 -6.48 -13.20 27.99
C MET A 59 -6.99 -11.80 27.58
N LEU A 60 -6.19 -11.03 26.86
CA LEU A 60 -6.52 -9.70 26.36
C LEU A 60 -6.73 -9.69 24.84
N SER A 61 -7.00 -10.84 24.24
CA SER A 61 -7.10 -11.01 22.78
C SER A 61 -5.79 -10.68 22.05
N GLY A 62 -4.68 -11.10 22.61
CA GLY A 62 -3.35 -11.00 21.99
C GLY A 62 -2.83 -12.34 21.53
N GLY A 63 -1.64 -12.34 20.92
CA GLY A 63 -1.02 -13.53 20.33
C GLY A 63 -0.20 -14.38 21.29
N SER A 64 0.08 -13.90 22.51
CA SER A 64 0.92 -14.64 23.49
C SER A 64 2.27 -15.10 22.91
N ASN A 65 2.98 -14.23 22.24
CA ASN A 65 4.21 -14.49 21.48
C ASN A 65 4.01 -15.39 20.26
N SER A 66 2.89 -15.20 19.56
CA SER A 66 2.61 -15.87 18.28
C SER A 66 1.73 -15.01 17.37
N PHE A 67 1.91 -15.14 16.05
CA PHE A 67 1.02 -14.57 15.04
C PHE A 67 0.06 -15.60 14.43
N GLU A 68 0.06 -16.86 14.87
CA GLU A 68 -0.72 -17.95 14.23
C GLU A 68 -2.21 -17.63 14.06
N ASP A 69 -2.83 -17.04 15.08
CA ASP A 69 -4.25 -16.64 15.06
C ASP A 69 -4.45 -15.15 14.81
N PHE A 70 -3.53 -14.52 14.08
CA PHE A 70 -3.62 -13.10 13.81
C PHE A 70 -4.85 -12.75 12.98
N SER A 71 -5.58 -11.74 13.44
CA SER A 71 -6.72 -11.17 12.74
C SER A 71 -6.74 -9.66 12.93
N PHE A 72 -7.06 -8.92 11.87
CA PHE A 72 -7.27 -7.48 11.95
C PHE A 72 -8.39 -7.07 12.90
N GLN A 73 -9.34 -7.97 13.20
CA GLN A 73 -10.42 -7.73 14.16
C GLN A 73 -9.90 -7.52 15.58
N ASN A 74 -8.72 -8.08 15.90
CA ASN A 74 -8.08 -7.93 17.21
C ASN A 74 -7.27 -6.64 17.35
N LEU A 75 -7.17 -5.86 16.28
CA LEU A 75 -6.44 -4.59 16.24
C LEU A 75 -7.39 -3.40 16.28
N SER A 76 -6.97 -2.35 16.97
CA SER A 76 -7.65 -1.05 16.94
C SER A 76 -6.84 -0.12 16.05
N LEU A 77 -7.12 -0.13 14.75
CA LEU A 77 -6.46 0.69 13.75
C LEU A 77 -7.32 1.92 13.42
N THR A 78 -6.72 3.10 13.51
CA THR A 78 -7.38 4.37 13.16
C THR A 78 -7.11 4.71 11.70
N GLY A 79 -8.14 5.05 10.95
CA GLY A 79 -8.02 5.39 9.51
C GLY A 79 -8.20 4.19 8.59
N PHE A 80 -8.63 3.06 9.11
CA PHE A 80 -8.96 1.86 8.35
C PHE A 80 -10.46 1.57 8.42
N GLU A 81 -10.97 0.92 7.38
CA GLU A 81 -12.32 0.38 7.34
C GLU A 81 -12.45 -0.82 8.29
N GLN A 82 -13.66 -1.31 8.49
CA GLN A 82 -13.85 -2.52 9.27
C GLN A 82 -13.25 -3.72 8.53
N PRO A 83 -12.54 -4.61 9.25
CA PRO A 83 -12.03 -5.84 8.65
C PRO A 83 -13.16 -6.69 8.05
N ASP A 84 -12.80 -7.49 7.06
CA ASP A 84 -13.63 -8.52 6.47
C ASP A 84 -14.16 -9.52 7.52
N ASP A 85 -15.18 -10.28 7.19
CA ASP A 85 -15.79 -11.27 8.09
C ASP A 85 -14.78 -12.29 8.64
N ASP A 86 -13.79 -12.66 7.84
CA ASP A 86 -12.69 -13.53 8.23
C ASP A 86 -11.59 -12.82 9.03
N GLY A 87 -11.62 -11.49 9.09
CA GLY A 87 -10.61 -10.67 9.75
C GLY A 87 -9.22 -10.70 9.09
N ARG A 88 -9.12 -11.21 7.87
CA ARG A 88 -7.86 -11.34 7.14
C ARG A 88 -7.58 -10.20 6.16
N THR A 89 -8.58 -9.39 5.87
CA THR A 89 -8.45 -8.26 4.94
C THR A 89 -8.97 -6.98 5.59
N ILE A 90 -8.24 -5.91 5.40
CA ILE A 90 -8.59 -4.56 5.85
C ILE A 90 -8.27 -3.56 4.74
N ALA A 91 -9.04 -2.50 4.64
CA ALA A 91 -8.83 -1.45 3.66
C ALA A 91 -8.65 -0.08 4.30
N SER A 92 -7.96 0.81 3.61
CA SER A 92 -7.87 2.23 3.91
C SER A 92 -8.06 3.04 2.63
N GLU A 93 -8.05 4.36 2.71
CA GLU A 93 -8.05 5.24 1.54
C GLU A 93 -6.82 5.00 0.63
N ASN A 94 -5.73 4.51 1.20
CA ASN A 94 -4.44 4.35 0.53
C ASN A 94 -4.26 2.98 -0.13
N GLY A 95 -5.00 1.95 0.31
CA GLY A 95 -4.88 0.61 -0.23
C GLY A 95 -5.65 -0.46 0.52
N THR A 96 -5.49 -1.70 0.06
CA THR A 96 -6.06 -2.91 0.66
C THR A 96 -4.94 -3.79 1.18
N TYR A 97 -5.10 -4.34 2.37
CA TYR A 97 -4.11 -5.14 3.08
C TYR A 97 -4.71 -6.50 3.42
N SER A 98 -4.04 -7.57 3.01
CA SER A 98 -4.51 -8.95 3.23
C SER A 98 -3.43 -9.80 3.89
N VAL A 99 -3.81 -10.58 4.89
CA VAL A 99 -2.91 -11.57 5.51
C VAL A 99 -2.76 -12.77 4.60
N ILE A 100 -1.54 -13.01 4.12
CA ILE A 100 -1.21 -14.16 3.28
C ILE A 100 -0.78 -15.33 4.14
N GLN A 101 0.09 -15.06 5.11
CA GLN A 101 0.67 -16.07 5.98
C GLN A 101 0.76 -15.53 7.41
N SER A 102 0.44 -16.39 8.39
CA SER A 102 0.57 -16.09 9.81
C SER A 102 1.12 -17.32 10.52
N ASP A 103 2.39 -17.25 10.88
CA ASP A 103 3.11 -18.27 11.63
C ASP A 103 3.41 -17.79 13.06
N SER A 104 4.07 -18.61 13.85
CA SER A 104 4.40 -18.24 15.24
C SER A 104 5.22 -16.96 15.34
N ASP A 105 6.24 -16.80 14.50
CA ASP A 105 7.20 -15.69 14.57
C ASP A 105 7.18 -14.76 13.35
N GLU A 106 6.32 -15.02 12.39
CA GLU A 106 6.27 -14.27 11.14
C GLU A 106 4.83 -14.06 10.66
N LEU A 107 4.53 -12.84 10.30
CA LEU A 107 3.27 -12.43 9.68
C LEU A 107 3.57 -11.79 8.33
N VAL A 108 3.00 -12.34 7.26
CA VAL A 108 3.14 -11.81 5.91
C VAL A 108 1.84 -11.18 5.45
N ILE A 109 1.92 -9.92 5.08
CA ILE A 109 0.78 -9.11 4.61
C ILE A 109 1.05 -8.65 3.19
N GLU A 110 0.09 -8.85 2.32
CA GLU A 110 0.07 -8.26 0.98
C GLU A 110 -0.65 -6.92 1.02
N ALA A 111 -0.08 -5.92 0.38
CA ALA A 111 -0.65 -4.59 0.26
C ALA A 111 -0.77 -4.18 -1.20
N ILE A 112 -1.96 -3.75 -1.59
CA ILE A 112 -2.28 -3.27 -2.94
C ILE A 112 -2.64 -1.79 -2.82
N PRO A 113 -1.82 -0.88 -3.38
CA PRO A 113 -2.09 0.55 -3.29
C PRO A 113 -3.33 0.95 -4.08
N SER A 114 -4.08 1.94 -3.58
CA SER A 114 -5.21 2.53 -4.30
C SER A 114 -4.74 3.20 -5.58
N GLY A 115 -5.34 2.83 -6.71
CA GLY A 115 -5.06 3.45 -8.01
C GLY A 115 -3.84 2.91 -8.77
N ALA A 116 -3.06 1.99 -8.19
CA ALA A 116 -1.97 1.30 -8.85
C ALA A 116 -2.31 -0.20 -8.97
N ASN A 117 -2.98 -0.58 -10.05
CA ASN A 117 -3.56 -1.92 -10.19
C ASN A 117 -2.54 -3.04 -10.44
N ASP A 118 -1.28 -2.70 -10.76
CA ASP A 118 -0.26 -3.67 -11.17
C ASP A 118 0.87 -3.84 -10.15
N GLN A 119 0.87 -3.05 -9.08
CA GLN A 119 1.91 -3.11 -8.04
C GLN A 119 1.36 -3.76 -6.77
N VAL A 120 2.08 -4.74 -6.29
CA VAL A 120 1.79 -5.45 -5.04
C VAL A 120 3.00 -5.32 -4.14
N TYR A 121 2.77 -5.02 -2.89
CA TYR A 121 3.81 -4.95 -1.87
C TYR A 121 3.60 -6.04 -0.85
N THR A 122 4.66 -6.69 -0.45
CA THR A 122 4.64 -7.70 0.61
C THR A 122 5.36 -7.17 1.82
N ALA A 123 4.69 -7.13 2.95
CA ALA A 123 5.26 -6.77 4.24
C ALA A 123 5.47 -8.04 5.07
N VAL A 124 6.71 -8.30 5.42
CA VAL A 124 7.09 -9.36 6.36
C VAL A 124 7.31 -8.74 7.73
N ILE A 125 6.47 -9.11 8.69
CA ILE A 125 6.46 -8.57 10.04
C ILE A 125 6.95 -9.65 11.01
N GLN A 126 7.98 -9.33 11.75
CA GLN A 126 8.56 -10.14 12.81
C GLN A 126 8.39 -9.42 14.15
N PRO A 127 8.56 -10.11 15.29
CA PRO A 127 8.36 -9.49 16.60
C PRO A 127 9.14 -8.20 16.84
N ASP A 128 10.36 -8.13 16.32
CA ASP A 128 11.28 -7.00 16.56
C ASP A 128 11.58 -6.17 15.29
N ASN A 129 11.09 -6.60 14.12
CA ASN A 129 11.41 -5.96 12.86
C ASN A 129 10.26 -6.10 11.85
N PHE A 130 10.23 -5.27 10.83
CA PHE A 130 9.42 -5.48 9.65
C PHE A 130 10.13 -4.99 8.39
N GLU A 131 9.87 -5.62 7.28
CA GLU A 131 10.44 -5.29 5.98
C GLU A 131 9.32 -5.24 4.93
N VAL A 132 9.41 -4.27 4.02
CA VAL A 132 8.47 -4.12 2.91
C VAL A 132 9.21 -4.36 1.60
N GLN A 133 8.74 -5.35 0.85
CA GLN A 133 9.28 -5.73 -0.45
C GLN A 133 8.27 -5.37 -1.53
N GLU A 134 8.77 -4.86 -2.66
CA GLU A 134 7.98 -4.59 -3.84
C GLU A 134 7.93 -5.87 -4.70
N GLY A 135 6.72 -6.32 -5.04
CA GLY A 135 6.49 -7.48 -5.89
C GLY A 135 5.60 -7.12 -7.08
N GLU A 136 5.65 -7.92 -8.13
CA GLU A 136 4.68 -7.86 -9.23
C GLU A 136 3.52 -8.84 -8.98
N MET A 137 2.30 -8.46 -9.37
CA MET A 137 1.15 -9.37 -9.32
C MET A 137 1.43 -10.65 -10.11
N GLY A 138 1.50 -11.78 -9.40
CA GLY A 138 1.69 -13.10 -10.02
C GLY A 138 3.00 -13.81 -9.70
N GLN A 139 3.95 -13.19 -9.04
CA GLN A 139 5.09 -13.90 -8.44
C GLN A 139 4.74 -14.30 -7.00
N ARG A 140 4.03 -15.42 -6.89
CA ARG A 140 4.00 -16.16 -5.62
C ARG A 140 5.44 -16.61 -5.39
N VAL A 141 6.03 -16.19 -4.27
CA VAL A 141 7.34 -16.72 -3.85
C VAL A 141 7.13 -18.23 -3.68
N GLU A 142 7.55 -18.99 -4.68
CA GLU A 142 7.66 -20.44 -4.53
C GLU A 142 8.92 -20.66 -3.69
N ASP A 143 8.70 -21.07 -2.46
CA ASP A 143 9.74 -21.55 -1.58
C ASP A 143 10.50 -22.71 -2.25
N GLU A 144 11.79 -22.51 -2.43
CA GLU A 144 12.73 -23.63 -2.53
C GLU A 144 13.15 -24.07 -1.13
#